data_6ccdd5ada0d94f111bcf843cd8945fa5
#
_entry.id   6ccdd5ada0d94f111bcf843cd8945fa5
#
_cell.length_a   1.000
_cell.length_b   1.000
_cell.length_c   1.000
_cell.angle_alpha   90.00
_cell.angle_beta   90.00
_cell.angle_gamma   90.00
#
_symmetry.space_group_name_H-M   'P 1'
#
loop_
_entity.id
_entity.type
_entity.pdbx_description
1 polymer ?
#
loop_
_entity_poly.entity_id
_entity_poly.type
_entity_poly.pdbx_seq_one_letter_code
_entity_poly.pdbx_strand_id
1 'polypeptide(L)'
;MDDQAIIALLLERSERGIVELISKYGRAVSKIAGNILADPLDAEECANDTYLGVWNSIPPNVPKSLGAYCCGIARNQALTRCQFSTAKKRNSRFDAALDELENTIPALGTVESELEARELSRCINEFLAGLDYDDRYAFVRRYYYADSVADIAQTLGKTPHGISVRLLRIRGHLKKHLRKEGMLP
;
A
#
# COMPACT_ATOMS: atom_id res chain seq x y z
N MET A 1 3.58 5.75 -22.25
CA MET A 1 3.09 7.16 -22.13
C MET A 1 3.47 7.73 -20.75
N ASP A 2 3.69 9.02 -20.57
CA ASP A 2 3.91 9.64 -19.27
C ASP A 2 2.58 9.83 -18.48
N ASP A 3 2.68 10.13 -17.17
CA ASP A 3 1.49 10.23 -16.31
C ASP A 3 0.59 11.39 -16.70
N GLN A 4 1.15 12.53 -17.11
CA GLN A 4 0.38 13.71 -17.45
C GLN A 4 -0.47 13.48 -18.69
N ALA A 5 0.10 12.81 -19.71
CA ALA A 5 -0.62 12.45 -20.92
C ALA A 5 -1.76 11.45 -20.65
N ILE A 6 -1.55 10.49 -19.75
CA ILE A 6 -2.61 9.53 -19.34
C ILE A 6 -3.71 10.27 -18.58
N ILE A 7 -3.35 11.16 -17.66
CA ILE A 7 -4.33 11.99 -16.91
C ILE A 7 -5.15 12.87 -17.87
N ALA A 8 -4.53 13.50 -18.87
CA ALA A 8 -5.23 14.30 -19.86
C ALA A 8 -6.29 13.47 -20.62
N LEU A 9 -5.93 12.26 -21.08
CA LEU A 9 -6.88 11.36 -21.72
C LEU A 9 -8.06 10.94 -20.79
N LEU A 10 -7.78 10.72 -19.51
CA LEU A 10 -8.82 10.39 -18.53
C LEU A 10 -9.75 11.59 -18.25
N LEU A 11 -9.21 12.81 -18.21
CA LEU A 11 -10.00 14.04 -18.09
C LEU A 11 -10.92 14.28 -19.29
N GLU A 12 -10.44 13.92 -20.50
CA GLU A 12 -11.22 13.97 -21.74
C GLU A 12 -12.22 12.80 -21.89
N ARG A 13 -12.29 11.90 -20.90
CA ARG A 13 -13.12 10.69 -20.97
C ARG A 13 -12.78 9.78 -22.17
N SER A 14 -11.51 9.77 -22.58
CA SER A 14 -11.03 8.89 -23.64
C SER A 14 -10.74 7.49 -23.10
N GLU A 15 -11.35 6.46 -23.67
CA GLU A 15 -11.10 5.05 -23.33
C GLU A 15 -9.63 4.67 -23.49
N ARG A 16 -8.91 5.33 -24.38
CA ARG A 16 -7.47 5.18 -24.53
C ARG A 16 -6.71 5.46 -23.24
N GLY A 17 -7.22 6.39 -22.39
CA GLY A 17 -6.64 6.68 -21.09
C GLY A 17 -6.61 5.46 -20.18
N ILE A 18 -7.66 4.64 -20.18
CA ILE A 18 -7.73 3.37 -19.42
C ILE A 18 -6.75 2.33 -20.00
N VAL A 19 -6.68 2.19 -21.31
CA VAL A 19 -5.75 1.24 -21.96
C VAL A 19 -4.30 1.55 -21.57
N GLU A 20 -3.90 2.82 -21.63
CA GLU A 20 -2.56 3.26 -21.27
C GLU A 20 -2.29 3.12 -19.76
N LEU A 21 -3.31 3.38 -18.92
CA LEU A 21 -3.25 3.18 -17.48
C LEU A 21 -2.95 1.70 -17.14
N ILE A 22 -3.72 0.78 -17.72
CA ILE A 22 -3.56 -0.67 -17.53
C ILE A 22 -2.19 -1.13 -18.03
N SER A 23 -1.77 -0.68 -19.21
CA SER A 23 -0.46 -1.00 -19.76
C SER A 23 0.68 -0.59 -18.83
N LYS A 24 0.59 0.59 -18.21
CA LYS A 24 1.65 1.13 -17.35
C LYS A 24 1.62 0.60 -15.93
N TYR A 25 0.46 0.51 -15.32
CA TYR A 25 0.28 0.23 -13.89
C TYR A 25 -0.40 -1.11 -13.57
N GLY A 26 -0.89 -1.83 -14.57
CA GLY A 26 -1.63 -3.07 -14.39
C GLY A 26 -0.89 -4.11 -13.55
N ARG A 27 0.42 -4.29 -13.79
CA ARG A 27 1.25 -5.22 -12.98
C ARG A 27 1.30 -4.83 -11.51
N ALA A 28 1.41 -3.53 -11.20
CA ALA A 28 1.47 -3.05 -9.82
C ALA A 28 0.12 -3.22 -9.13
N VAL A 29 -0.97 -2.88 -9.81
CA VAL A 29 -2.36 -3.04 -9.32
C VAL A 29 -2.66 -4.51 -9.02
N SER A 30 -2.43 -5.41 -10.01
CA SER A 30 -2.66 -6.85 -9.83
C SER A 30 -1.77 -7.46 -8.73
N LYS A 31 -0.52 -6.99 -8.60
CA LYS A 31 0.37 -7.45 -7.53
C LYS A 31 -0.16 -7.06 -6.15
N ILE A 32 -0.64 -5.83 -5.97
CA ILE A 32 -1.23 -5.38 -4.69
C ILE A 32 -2.46 -6.21 -4.36
N ALA A 33 -3.39 -6.34 -5.31
CA ALA A 33 -4.61 -7.13 -5.12
C ALA A 33 -4.28 -8.58 -4.74
N GLY A 34 -3.39 -9.25 -5.47
CA GLY A 34 -2.99 -10.64 -5.21
C GLY A 34 -2.14 -10.85 -3.95
N ASN A 35 -1.49 -9.81 -3.43
CA ASN A 35 -0.79 -9.89 -2.15
C ASN A 35 -1.76 -9.78 -0.95
N ILE A 36 -2.87 -9.07 -1.12
CA ILE A 36 -3.87 -8.83 -0.06
C ILE A 36 -4.97 -9.88 -0.11
N LEU A 37 -5.46 -10.22 -1.30
CA LEU A 37 -6.53 -11.19 -1.51
C LEU A 37 -5.94 -12.58 -1.78
N ALA A 38 -6.42 -13.59 -1.07
CA ALA A 38 -5.93 -14.96 -1.21
C ALA A 38 -6.48 -15.65 -2.47
N ASP A 39 -7.66 -15.22 -2.96
CA ASP A 39 -8.32 -15.77 -4.15
C ASP A 39 -7.88 -15.00 -5.40
N PRO A 40 -7.36 -15.71 -6.44
CA PRO A 40 -6.95 -15.06 -7.69
C PRO A 40 -8.08 -14.38 -8.44
N LEU A 41 -9.31 -14.91 -8.38
CA LEU A 41 -10.47 -14.31 -9.04
C LEU A 41 -10.89 -13.01 -8.34
N ASP A 42 -10.90 -13.02 -7.00
CA ASP A 42 -11.15 -11.80 -6.22
C ASP A 42 -10.08 -10.73 -6.51
N ALA A 43 -8.83 -11.14 -6.69
CA ALA A 43 -7.73 -10.22 -7.02
C ALA A 43 -7.88 -9.63 -8.44
N GLU A 44 -8.31 -10.42 -9.42
CA GLU A 44 -8.57 -9.96 -10.78
C GLU A 44 -9.75 -8.99 -10.81
N GLU A 45 -10.85 -9.32 -10.15
CA GLU A 45 -12.00 -8.45 -10.01
C GLU A 45 -11.65 -7.12 -9.30
N CYS A 46 -10.87 -7.20 -8.23
CA CYS A 46 -10.36 -6.00 -7.53
C CYS A 46 -9.50 -5.12 -8.45
N ALA A 47 -8.68 -5.71 -9.32
CA ALA A 47 -7.90 -4.95 -10.29
C ALA A 47 -8.80 -4.23 -11.30
N ASN A 48 -9.84 -4.90 -11.81
CA ASN A 48 -10.81 -4.30 -12.73
C ASN A 48 -11.59 -3.17 -12.07
N ASP A 49 -12.06 -3.37 -10.84
CA ASP A 49 -12.73 -2.33 -10.05
C ASP A 49 -11.81 -1.13 -9.79
N THR A 50 -10.52 -1.37 -9.63
CA THR A 50 -9.53 -0.29 -9.49
C THR A 50 -9.51 0.61 -10.71
N TYR A 51 -9.51 0.03 -11.92
CA TYR A 51 -9.51 0.82 -13.16
C TYR A 51 -10.81 1.61 -13.31
N LEU A 52 -11.94 1.00 -12.96
CA LEU A 52 -13.22 1.70 -12.92
C LEU A 52 -13.24 2.81 -11.86
N GLY A 53 -12.65 2.57 -10.69
CA GLY A 53 -12.50 3.57 -9.64
C GLY A 53 -11.66 4.77 -10.08
N VAL A 54 -10.54 4.54 -10.78
CA VAL A 54 -9.73 5.62 -11.38
C VAL A 54 -10.53 6.38 -12.41
N TRP A 55 -11.21 5.68 -13.33
CA TRP A 55 -12.06 6.29 -14.36
C TRP A 55 -13.15 7.19 -13.76
N ASN A 56 -13.82 6.72 -12.73
CA ASN A 56 -14.90 7.48 -12.10
C ASN A 56 -14.42 8.66 -11.25
N SER A 57 -13.18 8.61 -10.75
CA SER A 57 -12.64 9.65 -9.89
C SER A 57 -11.86 10.73 -10.64
N ILE A 58 -11.46 10.50 -11.88
CA ILE A 58 -10.82 11.47 -12.76
C ILE A 58 -11.74 11.76 -13.96
N PRO A 59 -12.35 12.95 -14.11
CA PRO A 59 -12.41 14.05 -13.15
C PRO A 59 -13.36 13.76 -11.96
N PRO A 60 -13.40 14.59 -10.91
CA PRO A 60 -12.74 15.89 -10.77
C PRO A 60 -11.29 15.84 -10.22
N ASN A 61 -10.84 14.68 -9.73
CA ASN A 61 -9.51 14.58 -9.12
C ASN A 61 -8.40 14.63 -10.18
N VAL A 62 -7.32 15.33 -9.86
CA VAL A 62 -6.09 15.36 -10.67
C VAL A 62 -4.92 14.94 -9.77
N PRO A 63 -4.53 13.66 -9.76
CA PRO A 63 -3.49 13.18 -8.87
C PRO A 63 -2.11 13.68 -9.29
N LYS A 64 -1.27 14.04 -8.31
CA LYS A 64 0.14 14.42 -8.54
C LYS A 64 1.00 13.23 -9.00
N SER A 65 0.64 12.01 -8.60
CA SER A 65 1.28 10.76 -9.00
C SER A 65 0.19 9.75 -9.33
N LEU A 66 0.04 9.44 -10.61
CA LEU A 66 -0.99 8.53 -11.10
C LEU A 66 -0.76 7.09 -10.57
N GLY A 67 0.51 6.65 -10.53
CA GLY A 67 0.85 5.34 -9.99
C GLY A 67 0.51 5.18 -8.52
N ALA A 68 0.85 6.17 -7.67
CA ALA A 68 0.48 6.14 -6.26
C ALA A 68 -1.05 6.17 -6.07
N TYR A 69 -1.75 6.93 -6.89
CA TYR A 69 -3.21 7.04 -6.86
C TYR A 69 -3.89 5.69 -7.19
N CYS A 70 -3.49 5.04 -8.29
CA CYS A 70 -4.01 3.73 -8.67
C CYS A 70 -3.71 2.66 -7.61
N CYS A 71 -2.48 2.62 -7.11
CA CYS A 71 -2.07 1.69 -6.06
C CYS A 71 -2.85 1.91 -4.75
N GLY A 72 -3.17 3.18 -4.42
CA GLY A 72 -4.00 3.53 -3.27
C GLY A 72 -5.43 2.99 -3.40
N ILE A 73 -6.06 3.20 -4.58
CA ILE A 73 -7.41 2.67 -4.85
C ILE A 73 -7.40 1.14 -4.79
N ALA A 74 -6.45 0.48 -5.46
CA ALA A 74 -6.31 -0.98 -5.45
C ALA A 74 -6.20 -1.53 -4.02
N ARG A 75 -5.32 -0.92 -3.21
CA ARG A 75 -5.14 -1.32 -1.81
C ARG A 75 -6.43 -1.17 -1.00
N ASN A 76 -7.09 -0.01 -1.09
CA ASN A 76 -8.31 0.26 -0.32
C ASN A 76 -9.43 -0.72 -0.70
N GLN A 77 -9.62 -1.00 -1.98
CA GLN A 77 -10.62 -1.96 -2.45
C GLN A 77 -10.29 -3.39 -1.98
N ALA A 78 -9.02 -3.81 -2.10
CA ALA A 78 -8.59 -5.12 -1.64
C ALA A 78 -8.79 -5.28 -0.11
N LEU A 79 -8.47 -4.26 0.69
CA LEU A 79 -8.70 -4.27 2.14
C LEU A 79 -10.18 -4.35 2.49
N THR A 80 -11.02 -3.58 1.81
CA THR A 80 -12.47 -3.61 1.99
C THR A 80 -13.02 -5.01 1.69
N ARG A 81 -12.62 -5.63 0.58
CA ARG A 81 -13.02 -7.01 0.23
C ARG A 81 -12.52 -8.03 1.26
N CYS A 82 -11.27 -7.89 1.74
CA CYS A 82 -10.69 -8.75 2.76
C CYS A 82 -11.49 -8.70 4.07
N GLN A 83 -12.00 -7.54 4.49
CA GLN A 83 -12.86 -7.39 5.68
C GLN A 83 -14.22 -8.10 5.53
N PHE A 84 -14.78 -8.15 4.33
CA PHE A 84 -16.06 -8.81 4.05
C PHE A 84 -15.93 -10.32 3.83
N SER A 85 -14.78 -10.81 3.39
CA SER A 85 -14.54 -12.25 3.26
C SER A 85 -14.25 -12.84 4.63
N THR A 86 -15.32 -13.33 5.28
CA THR A 86 -15.34 -13.96 6.60
C THR A 86 -14.10 -14.81 6.92
N ALA A 87 -13.48 -14.53 8.05
CA ALA A 87 -12.77 -15.37 9.05
C ALA A 87 -12.14 -16.74 8.66
N LYS A 88 -12.33 -17.30 7.50
CA LYS A 88 -11.93 -18.67 7.13
C LYS A 88 -10.67 -18.80 6.28
N LYS A 89 -10.10 -17.69 5.79
CA LYS A 89 -8.86 -17.69 4.97
C LYS A 89 -7.84 -16.63 5.44
N ARG A 90 -7.53 -16.57 6.72
CA ARG A 90 -6.37 -15.83 7.22
C ARG A 90 -5.11 -16.57 6.81
N ASN A 91 -4.57 -16.27 5.65
CA ASN A 91 -3.25 -16.72 5.21
C ASN A 91 -2.73 -15.87 4.04
N SER A 92 -3.09 -14.59 4.00
CA SER A 92 -2.54 -13.68 2.99
C SER A 92 -1.15 -13.18 3.43
N ARG A 93 -0.32 -12.77 2.46
CA ARG A 93 0.95 -12.10 2.75
C ARG A 93 0.74 -10.81 3.55
N PHE A 94 -0.45 -10.24 3.42
CA PHE A 94 -0.88 -9.05 4.14
C PHE A 94 -1.14 -9.34 5.63
N ASP A 95 -1.78 -10.47 5.96
CA ASP A 95 -2.01 -10.87 7.37
C ASP A 95 -0.68 -11.01 8.10
N ALA A 96 0.30 -11.70 7.47
CA ALA A 96 1.64 -11.82 8.05
C ALA A 96 2.33 -10.46 8.25
N ALA A 97 2.12 -9.49 7.36
CA ALA A 97 2.67 -8.14 7.52
C ALA A 97 1.95 -7.36 8.63
N LEU A 98 0.63 -7.52 8.76
CA LEU A 98 -0.15 -6.92 9.86
C LEU A 98 0.27 -7.47 11.22
N ASP A 99 0.38 -8.78 11.36
CA ASP A 99 0.82 -9.44 12.61
C ASP A 99 2.19 -8.91 13.06
N GLU A 100 3.11 -8.67 12.12
CA GLU A 100 4.40 -8.06 12.42
C GLU A 100 4.24 -6.64 13.00
N LEU A 101 3.31 -5.82 12.47
CA LEU A 101 3.04 -4.47 12.96
C LEU A 101 2.30 -4.47 14.28
N GLU A 102 1.25 -5.27 14.45
CA GLU A 102 0.47 -5.36 15.69
C GLU A 102 1.32 -5.78 16.88
N ASN A 103 2.21 -6.75 16.69
CA ASN A 103 3.16 -7.16 17.73
C ASN A 103 4.17 -6.06 18.11
N THR A 104 4.40 -5.08 17.22
CA THR A 104 5.39 -4.02 17.43
C THR A 104 4.75 -2.71 17.87
N ILE A 105 3.55 -2.42 17.37
CA ILE A 105 2.79 -1.19 17.61
C ILE A 105 1.38 -1.60 18.08
N PRO A 106 1.21 -2.00 19.37
CA PRO A 106 -0.10 -2.36 19.87
C PRO A 106 -1.05 -1.17 19.78
N ALA A 107 -2.28 -1.45 19.38
CA ALA A 107 -3.41 -0.52 19.37
C ALA A 107 -3.36 0.66 18.38
N LEU A 108 -2.90 0.47 17.14
CA LEU A 108 -3.31 1.35 16.04
C LEU A 108 -4.83 1.22 15.73
N GLY A 109 -5.55 0.34 16.42
CA GLY A 109 -6.97 0.07 16.24
C GLY A 109 -7.94 1.03 16.92
N THR A 110 -7.46 2.02 17.68
CA THR A 110 -8.31 2.97 18.42
C THR A 110 -8.15 4.41 17.92
N VAL A 111 -8.02 4.59 16.61
CA VAL A 111 -8.10 5.94 16.04
C VAL A 111 -9.58 6.30 15.97
N GLU A 112 -10.08 7.02 16.99
CA GLU A 112 -11.50 7.35 17.13
C GLU A 112 -11.93 8.54 16.25
N SER A 113 -10.99 9.31 15.69
CA SER A 113 -11.30 10.47 14.88
C SER A 113 -10.48 10.56 13.58
N GLU A 114 -11.06 11.20 12.55
CA GLU A 114 -10.34 11.50 11.29
C GLU A 114 -9.11 12.39 11.52
N LEU A 115 -9.13 13.23 12.54
CA LEU A 115 -8.02 14.12 12.88
C LEU A 115 -6.81 13.33 13.38
N GLU A 116 -7.03 12.39 14.29
CA GLU A 116 -5.99 11.49 14.81
C GLU A 116 -5.39 10.63 13.71
N ALA A 117 -6.23 10.12 12.77
CA ALA A 117 -5.76 9.38 11.62
C ALA A 117 -4.84 10.22 10.72
N ARG A 118 -5.16 11.49 10.52
CA ARG A 118 -4.33 12.42 9.74
C ARG A 118 -3.02 12.75 10.43
N GLU A 119 -3.03 12.97 11.75
CA GLU A 119 -1.83 13.22 12.53
C GLU A 119 -0.91 12.00 12.56
N LEU A 120 -1.46 10.81 12.79
CA LEU A 120 -0.72 9.56 12.72
C LEU A 120 -0.08 9.36 11.34
N SER A 121 -0.86 9.60 10.27
CA SER A 121 -0.34 9.51 8.90
C SER A 121 0.79 10.51 8.64
N ARG A 122 0.69 11.72 9.16
CA ARG A 122 1.76 12.73 9.08
C ARG A 122 3.02 12.25 9.79
N CYS A 123 2.92 11.80 11.03
CA CYS A 123 4.05 11.30 11.81
C CYS A 123 4.74 10.11 11.14
N ILE A 124 3.97 9.15 10.59
CA ILE A 124 4.53 8.02 9.85
C ILE A 124 5.26 8.50 8.59
N ASN A 125 4.68 9.43 7.83
CA ASN A 125 5.32 9.95 6.62
C ASN A 125 6.61 10.73 6.92
N GLU A 126 6.65 11.51 7.98
CA GLU A 126 7.86 12.21 8.46
C GLU A 126 8.95 11.21 8.86
N PHE A 127 8.58 10.17 9.61
CA PHE A 127 9.51 9.09 9.95
C PHE A 127 10.08 8.42 8.70
N LEU A 128 9.22 8.04 7.75
CA LEU A 128 9.65 7.38 6.51
C LEU A 128 10.53 8.28 5.64
N ALA A 129 10.28 9.59 5.62
CA ALA A 129 11.10 10.56 4.89
C ALA A 129 12.53 10.66 5.46
N GLY A 130 12.70 10.41 6.77
CA GLY A 130 14.00 10.39 7.45
C GLY A 130 14.79 9.09 7.27
N LEU A 131 14.21 8.02 6.70
CA LEU A 131 14.91 6.76 6.46
C LEU A 131 15.79 6.84 5.20
N ASP A 132 16.87 6.05 5.17
CA ASP A 132 17.58 5.78 3.92
C ASP A 132 16.70 5.09 2.89
N TYR A 133 17.16 5.07 1.63
CA TYR A 133 16.38 4.50 0.52
C TYR A 133 16.00 3.04 0.74
N ASP A 134 16.96 2.20 1.14
CA ASP A 134 16.76 0.75 1.31
C ASP A 134 15.77 0.47 2.44
N ASP A 135 15.88 1.17 3.58
CA ASP A 135 15.00 1.01 4.74
C ASP A 135 13.57 1.47 4.41
N ARG A 136 13.44 2.64 3.77
CA ARG A 136 12.15 3.16 3.32
C ARG A 136 11.51 2.24 2.26
N TYR A 137 12.29 1.79 1.29
CA TYR A 137 11.82 0.85 0.27
C TYR A 137 11.32 -0.44 0.91
N ALA A 138 12.13 -1.07 1.79
CA ALA A 138 11.75 -2.31 2.45
C ALA A 138 10.46 -2.16 3.27
N PHE A 139 10.33 -1.06 4.04
CA PHE A 139 9.15 -0.80 4.86
C PHE A 139 7.89 -0.62 4.01
N VAL A 140 7.95 0.26 3.00
CA VAL A 140 6.79 0.53 2.12
C VAL A 140 6.39 -0.72 1.34
N ARG A 141 7.36 -1.47 0.80
CA ARG A 141 7.07 -2.71 0.06
C ARG A 141 6.43 -3.77 0.97
N ARG A 142 6.91 -3.92 2.21
CA ARG A 142 6.37 -4.91 3.16
C ARG A 142 4.97 -4.55 3.64
N TYR A 143 4.76 -3.32 4.14
CA TYR A 143 3.55 -2.96 4.88
C TYR A 143 2.49 -2.26 4.03
N TYR A 144 2.87 -1.60 2.97
CA TYR A 144 1.92 -0.97 2.05
C TYR A 144 1.55 -1.89 0.86
N TYR A 145 2.54 -2.51 0.22
CA TYR A 145 2.33 -3.38 -0.93
C TYR A 145 2.16 -4.87 -0.57
N ALA A 146 2.37 -5.24 0.70
CA ALA A 146 2.32 -6.61 1.21
C ALA A 146 3.28 -7.58 0.48
N ASP A 147 4.43 -7.09 -0.02
CA ASP A 147 5.42 -7.93 -0.67
C ASP A 147 6.05 -8.92 0.32
N SER A 148 6.45 -10.08 -0.18
CA SER A 148 7.21 -11.02 0.64
C SER A 148 8.61 -10.49 0.95
N VAL A 149 9.16 -10.91 2.10
CA VAL A 149 10.55 -10.59 2.48
C VAL A 149 11.53 -11.07 1.40
N ALA A 150 11.24 -12.19 0.75
CA ALA A 150 12.06 -12.74 -0.34
C ALA A 150 12.07 -11.83 -1.58
N ASP A 151 10.91 -11.32 -2.01
CA ASP A 151 10.79 -10.40 -3.15
C ASP A 151 11.55 -9.09 -2.89
N ILE A 152 11.43 -8.57 -1.66
CA ILE A 152 12.15 -7.35 -1.24
C ILE A 152 13.66 -7.59 -1.26
N ALA A 153 14.09 -8.72 -0.70
CA ALA A 153 15.50 -9.11 -0.66
C ALA A 153 16.09 -9.25 -2.06
N GLN A 154 15.38 -9.90 -2.98
CA GLN A 154 15.78 -10.04 -4.37
C GLN A 154 15.97 -8.69 -5.04
N THR A 155 15.03 -7.76 -4.84
CA THR A 155 15.09 -6.43 -5.47
C THR A 155 16.24 -5.58 -4.93
N LEU A 156 16.54 -5.68 -3.63
CA LEU A 156 17.60 -4.91 -2.98
C LEU A 156 18.98 -5.59 -3.05
N GLY A 157 19.08 -6.79 -3.65
CA GLY A 157 20.33 -7.55 -3.65
C GLY A 157 20.80 -7.95 -2.25
N LYS A 158 19.87 -8.24 -1.35
CA LYS A 158 20.11 -8.61 0.05
C LYS A 158 19.63 -10.04 0.34
N THR A 159 19.93 -10.56 1.53
CA THR A 159 19.39 -11.83 1.99
C THR A 159 18.01 -11.63 2.65
N PRO A 160 17.09 -12.59 2.57
CA PRO A 160 15.80 -12.52 3.27
C PRO A 160 15.96 -12.29 4.79
N HIS A 161 16.93 -12.97 5.42
CA HIS A 161 17.23 -12.75 6.82
C HIS A 161 17.68 -11.30 7.11
N GLY A 162 18.54 -10.73 6.27
CA GLY A 162 18.99 -9.34 6.39
C GLY A 162 17.84 -8.35 6.30
N ILE A 163 16.87 -8.58 5.40
CA ILE A 163 15.65 -7.76 5.29
C ILE A 163 14.77 -7.92 6.53
N SER A 164 14.57 -9.14 7.06
CA SER A 164 13.78 -9.37 8.28
C SER A 164 14.36 -8.60 9.49
N VAL A 165 15.67 -8.67 9.70
CA VAL A 165 16.36 -7.93 10.76
C VAL A 165 16.21 -6.41 10.56
N ARG A 166 16.35 -5.94 9.33
CA ARG A 166 16.20 -4.53 8.97
C ARG A 166 14.79 -4.04 9.28
N LEU A 167 13.76 -4.77 8.86
CA LEU A 167 12.35 -4.46 9.15
C LEU A 167 12.05 -4.43 10.65
N LEU A 168 12.61 -5.38 11.43
CA LEU A 168 12.47 -5.40 12.89
C LEU A 168 13.04 -4.11 13.51
N ARG A 169 14.24 -3.70 13.07
CA ARG A 169 14.89 -2.46 13.54
C ARG A 169 14.04 -1.23 13.18
N ILE A 170 13.55 -1.14 11.95
CA ILE A 170 12.72 -0.01 11.49
C ILE A 170 11.44 0.09 12.32
N ARG A 171 10.74 -1.04 12.58
CA ARG A 171 9.56 -1.05 13.46
C ARG A 171 9.88 -0.55 14.87
N GLY A 172 11.03 -0.97 15.42
CA GLY A 172 11.48 -0.49 16.73
C GLY A 172 11.74 1.03 16.76
N HIS A 173 12.31 1.58 15.68
CA HIS A 173 12.52 3.02 15.55
C HIS A 173 11.20 3.77 15.36
N LEU A 174 10.29 3.25 14.54
CA LEU A 174 8.95 3.83 14.36
C LEU A 174 8.19 3.87 15.68
N LYS A 175 8.20 2.79 16.46
CA LYS A 175 7.58 2.76 17.79
C LYS A 175 8.11 3.85 18.71
N LYS A 176 9.43 4.05 18.74
CA LYS A 176 10.06 5.11 19.55
C LYS A 176 9.67 6.51 19.04
N HIS A 177 9.62 6.68 17.71
CA HIS A 177 9.22 7.95 17.09
C HIS A 177 7.77 8.29 17.45
N LEU A 178 6.83 7.35 17.28
CA LEU A 178 5.42 7.56 17.60
C LEU A 178 5.18 7.83 19.09
N ARG A 179 5.96 7.21 19.98
CA ARG A 179 5.93 7.54 21.43
C ARG A 179 6.40 8.96 21.70
N LYS A 180 7.47 9.40 21.06
CA LYS A 180 8.00 10.76 21.21
C LYS A 180 6.99 11.82 20.74
N GLU A 181 6.24 11.51 19.70
CA GLU A 181 5.19 12.37 19.14
C GLU A 181 3.84 12.23 19.88
N GLY A 182 3.79 11.44 20.98
CA GLY A 182 2.57 11.28 21.78
C GLY A 182 1.46 10.44 21.12
N MET A 183 1.79 9.74 20.02
CA MET A 183 0.84 8.88 19.30
C MET A 183 0.68 7.50 19.95
N LEU A 184 1.60 7.11 20.84
CA LEU A 184 1.57 5.84 21.58
C LEU A 184 1.92 6.09 23.05
N PRO A 185 1.32 5.33 23.99
CA PRO A 185 1.68 5.36 25.41
C PRO A 185 3.09 4.83 25.69
#